data_6823bd58a7bdff574e1a8db3e457c247
#
_entry.id   6823bd58a7bdff574e1a8db3e457c247
#
_cell.length_a   1.000
_cell.length_b   1.000
_cell.length_c   1.000
_cell.angle_alpha   90.00
_cell.angle_beta   90.00
_cell.angle_gamma   90.00
#
_symmetry.space_group_name_H-M   'P 1'
#
loop_
_entity.id
_entity.type
_entity.pdbx_description
1 polymer ?
#
loop_
_entity_poly.entity_id
_entity_poly.type
_entity_poly.pdbx_seq_one_letter_code
_entity_poly.pdbx_strand_id
1 'polypeptide(L)'
;MVRHFLTIISTGTHLDYSSEIMKLIMSLRDAGHANLAYFFFDFWDKEKQNVRNFLTSLLTQLSAHLNPCRKIISRLYSTHGKGTQQPSIRVLTKCLHEMLIVAAQQPIYIIIDAIDGCPNTSGLPTPRTVLLDLLENLVKRRIPNLHICITSRPEIDIKIVLEPLAYGAVSLHDESGQKKDIADYVKTVVNSDRKMRKWRDEDKELVIQVLSEKADGM
;
A
#
# COMPACT_ATOMS: atom_id res chain seq x y z
N MET A 1 -26.73 -2.00 3.45
CA MET A 1 -26.07 -0.78 2.91
C MET A 1 -24.62 -1.15 2.66
N VAL A 2 -24.27 -1.40 1.41
CA VAL A 2 -22.91 -1.86 1.04
C VAL A 2 -21.99 -0.64 1.05
N ARG A 3 -20.97 -0.63 1.91
CA ARG A 3 -20.04 0.49 2.02
C ARG A 3 -18.75 0.12 1.25
N HIS A 4 -18.31 1.04 0.41
CA HIS A 4 -16.98 1.03 -0.19
C HIS A 4 -16.11 1.94 0.66
N PHE A 5 -14.89 1.54 0.95
CA PHE A 5 -13.98 2.39 1.70
C PHE A 5 -12.65 2.49 0.97
N LEU A 6 -12.27 3.70 0.63
CA LEU A 6 -10.89 4.06 0.37
C LEU A 6 -10.37 4.77 1.61
N THR A 7 -9.35 4.24 2.23
CA THR A 7 -8.63 4.87 3.35
C THR A 7 -7.23 5.20 2.90
N ILE A 8 -6.81 6.44 3.08
CA ILE A 8 -5.45 6.90 2.79
C ILE A 8 -4.77 7.17 4.11
N ILE A 9 -3.58 6.61 4.29
CA ILE A 9 -2.73 6.84 5.45
C ILE A 9 -1.49 7.57 4.94
N SER A 10 -1.37 8.86 5.29
CA SER A 10 -0.17 9.63 4.98
C SER A 10 0.87 9.39 6.07
N THR A 11 1.98 8.76 5.70
CA THR A 11 3.06 8.40 6.64
C THR A 11 4.31 9.21 6.35
N GLY A 12 4.94 9.75 7.40
CA GLY A 12 6.29 10.33 7.32
C GLY A 12 7.40 9.33 7.55
N THR A 13 7.09 8.24 8.22
CA THR A 13 8.01 7.13 8.53
C THR A 13 7.35 5.81 8.22
N HIS A 14 8.14 4.81 7.83
CA HIS A 14 7.73 3.41 7.69
C HIS A 14 7.41 2.77 9.06
N LEU A 15 6.50 3.35 9.82
CA LEU A 15 6.03 2.73 11.04
C LEU A 15 4.95 1.70 10.71
N ASP A 16 5.04 0.57 11.36
CA ASP A 16 4.37 -0.72 11.19
C ASP A 16 2.82 -0.77 11.13
N TYR A 17 2.13 0.35 10.83
CA TYR A 17 0.66 0.35 10.75
C TYR A 17 0.13 -0.54 9.62
N SER A 18 0.81 -0.54 8.47
CA SER A 18 0.48 -1.46 7.38
C SER A 18 0.64 -2.91 7.83
N SER A 19 1.65 -3.22 8.63
CA SER A 19 1.89 -4.57 9.15
C SER A 19 0.84 -5.02 10.16
N GLU A 20 0.37 -4.14 11.05
CA GLU A 20 -0.69 -4.46 12.01
C GLU A 20 -2.05 -4.63 11.31
N ILE A 21 -2.41 -3.74 10.39
CA ILE A 21 -3.59 -3.89 9.54
C ILE A 21 -3.51 -5.21 8.74
N MET A 22 -2.35 -5.51 8.18
CA MET A 22 -2.10 -6.76 7.46
C MET A 22 -2.32 -7.98 8.34
N LYS A 23 -1.78 -8.03 9.56
CA LYS A 23 -1.95 -9.15 10.50
C LYS A 23 -3.44 -9.38 10.81
N LEU A 24 -4.18 -8.29 11.10
CA LEU A 24 -5.61 -8.39 11.36
C LEU A 24 -6.37 -8.96 10.16
N ILE A 25 -6.14 -8.42 8.96
CA ILE A 25 -6.86 -8.86 7.76
C ILE A 25 -6.42 -10.28 7.35
N MET A 26 -5.16 -10.65 7.55
CA MET A 26 -4.69 -12.02 7.36
C MET A 26 -5.44 -13.00 8.26
N SER A 27 -5.66 -12.67 9.52
CA SER A 27 -6.45 -13.51 10.41
C SER A 27 -7.90 -13.68 9.94
N LEU A 28 -8.53 -12.62 9.40
CA LEU A 28 -9.87 -12.71 8.81
C LEU A 28 -9.90 -13.56 7.54
N ARG A 29 -8.86 -13.45 6.70
CA ARG A 29 -8.71 -14.30 5.51
C ARG A 29 -8.56 -15.77 5.89
N ASP A 30 -7.69 -16.08 6.84
CA ASP A 30 -7.40 -17.44 7.27
C ASP A 30 -8.62 -18.10 7.95
N ALA A 31 -9.47 -17.28 8.59
CA ALA A 31 -10.78 -17.69 9.09
C ALA A 31 -11.86 -17.81 7.99
N GLY A 32 -11.54 -17.51 6.73
CA GLY A 32 -12.50 -17.57 5.61
C GLY A 32 -13.54 -16.44 5.59
N HIS A 33 -13.32 -15.36 6.35
CA HIS A 33 -14.27 -14.23 6.46
C HIS A 33 -13.97 -13.07 5.50
N ALA A 34 -12.80 -13.06 4.86
CA ALA A 34 -12.39 -12.00 3.96
C ALA A 34 -11.46 -12.51 2.86
N ASN A 35 -11.38 -11.76 1.77
CA ASN A 35 -10.37 -11.92 0.74
C ASN A 35 -9.33 -10.80 0.91
N LEU A 36 -8.07 -11.12 0.69
CA LEU A 36 -6.97 -10.17 0.82
C LEU A 36 -6.06 -10.25 -0.39
N ALA A 37 -5.71 -9.08 -0.93
CA ALA A 37 -4.60 -8.91 -1.84
C ALA A 37 -3.80 -7.66 -1.44
N TYR A 38 -2.50 -7.70 -1.61
CA TYR A 38 -1.63 -6.59 -1.20
C TYR A 38 -0.46 -6.42 -2.13
N PHE A 39 0.10 -5.20 -2.12
CA PHE A 39 1.32 -4.89 -2.83
C PHE A 39 2.08 -3.79 -2.09
N PHE A 40 3.40 -3.98 -1.96
CA PHE A 40 4.32 -3.02 -1.36
C PHE A 40 5.20 -2.44 -2.46
N PHE A 41 5.05 -1.16 -2.73
CA PHE A 41 6.00 -0.45 -3.60
C PHE A 41 7.32 -0.24 -2.87
N ASP A 42 8.43 -0.21 -3.62
CA ASP A 42 9.76 -0.06 -3.05
C ASP A 42 10.65 0.73 -4.02
N PHE A 43 11.24 1.80 -3.54
CA PHE A 43 12.13 2.66 -4.33
C PHE A 43 13.41 1.96 -4.81
N TRP A 44 13.83 0.92 -4.14
CA TRP A 44 15.08 0.21 -4.43
C TRP A 44 14.88 -1.02 -5.31
N ASP A 45 13.65 -1.52 -5.40
CA ASP A 45 13.30 -2.72 -6.17
C ASP A 45 12.49 -2.35 -7.42
N LYS A 46 13.13 -2.38 -8.60
CA LYS A 46 12.49 -2.06 -9.88
C LYS A 46 11.28 -2.92 -10.18
N GLU A 47 11.25 -4.17 -9.73
CA GLU A 47 10.12 -5.07 -9.90
C GLU A 47 8.91 -4.60 -9.07
N LYS A 48 9.17 -3.96 -7.94
CA LYS A 48 8.15 -3.37 -7.08
C LYS A 48 7.78 -1.92 -7.43
N GLN A 49 8.27 -1.40 -8.54
CA GLN A 49 7.94 -0.08 -9.09
C GLN A 49 7.02 -0.16 -10.31
N ASN A 50 6.62 -1.36 -10.70
CA ASN A 50 5.99 -1.62 -11.98
C ASN A 50 4.49 -1.90 -11.83
N VAL A 51 3.64 -1.13 -12.52
CA VAL A 51 2.18 -1.29 -12.49
C VAL A 51 1.73 -2.68 -12.99
N ARG A 52 2.45 -3.29 -13.93
CA ARG A 52 2.17 -4.65 -14.38
C ARG A 52 2.37 -5.65 -13.24
N ASN A 53 3.47 -5.54 -12.51
CA ASN A 53 3.78 -6.43 -11.40
C ASN A 53 2.80 -6.23 -10.25
N PHE A 54 2.39 -4.99 -9.97
CA PHE A 54 1.28 -4.69 -9.08
C PHE A 54 0.01 -5.47 -9.47
N LEU A 55 -0.45 -5.34 -10.72
CA LEU A 55 -1.66 -6.00 -11.20
C LEU A 55 -1.52 -7.53 -11.16
N THR A 56 -0.39 -8.08 -11.63
CA THR A 56 -0.18 -9.54 -11.63
C THR A 56 -0.12 -10.12 -10.23
N SER A 57 0.47 -9.39 -9.28
CA SER A 57 0.49 -9.78 -7.86
C SER A 57 -0.92 -9.88 -7.29
N LEU A 58 -1.76 -8.84 -7.47
CA LEU A 58 -3.15 -8.86 -6.99
C LEU A 58 -3.96 -10.01 -7.63
N LEU A 59 -3.84 -10.20 -8.95
CA LEU A 59 -4.53 -11.28 -9.67
C LEU A 59 -4.12 -12.65 -9.15
N THR A 60 -2.83 -12.86 -8.92
CA THR A 60 -2.30 -14.13 -8.38
C THR A 60 -2.85 -14.41 -6.99
N GLN A 61 -2.81 -13.41 -6.08
CA GLN A 61 -3.29 -13.56 -4.72
C GLN A 61 -4.80 -13.85 -4.66
N LEU A 62 -5.62 -13.11 -5.42
CA LEU A 62 -7.07 -13.36 -5.48
C LEU A 62 -7.39 -14.72 -6.10
N SER A 63 -6.61 -15.20 -7.09
CA SER A 63 -6.84 -16.49 -7.71
C SER A 63 -6.42 -17.67 -6.84
N ALA A 64 -5.49 -17.47 -5.89
CA ALA A 64 -5.00 -18.54 -5.02
C ALA A 64 -6.10 -19.13 -4.13
N HIS A 65 -7.03 -18.29 -3.68
CA HIS A 65 -8.04 -18.69 -2.69
C HIS A 65 -9.46 -18.86 -3.28
N LEU A 66 -9.74 -18.31 -4.48
CA LEU A 66 -11.08 -18.25 -5.05
C LEU A 66 -11.17 -19.01 -6.38
N ASN A 67 -11.95 -20.11 -6.40
CA ASN A 67 -12.16 -20.89 -7.62
C ASN A 67 -12.70 -20.09 -8.82
N PRO A 68 -13.65 -19.14 -8.66
CA PRO A 68 -14.08 -18.29 -9.78
C PRO A 68 -12.94 -17.46 -10.37
N CYS A 69 -12.04 -16.93 -9.51
CA CYS A 69 -10.88 -16.15 -9.93
C CYS A 69 -9.86 -17.01 -10.69
N ARG A 70 -9.67 -18.28 -10.29
CA ARG A 70 -8.81 -19.22 -11.02
C ARG A 70 -9.27 -19.43 -12.45
N LYS A 71 -10.59 -19.50 -12.71
CA LYS A 71 -11.13 -19.62 -14.06
C LYS A 71 -10.78 -18.40 -14.93
N ILE A 72 -10.75 -17.20 -14.34
CA ILE A 72 -10.37 -15.97 -15.06
C ILE A 72 -8.89 -16.03 -15.45
N ILE A 73 -8.00 -16.44 -14.53
CA ILE A 73 -6.57 -16.62 -14.84
C ILE A 73 -6.36 -17.72 -15.89
N SER A 74 -7.04 -18.86 -15.80
CA SER A 74 -6.93 -19.94 -16.78
C SER A 74 -7.32 -19.47 -18.17
N ARG A 75 -8.39 -18.68 -18.29
CA ARG A 75 -8.81 -18.05 -19.55
C ARG A 75 -7.75 -17.07 -20.05
N LEU A 76 -7.22 -16.20 -19.16
CA LEU A 76 -6.16 -15.25 -19.50
C LEU A 76 -4.93 -15.98 -20.06
N TYR A 77 -4.48 -17.03 -19.38
CA TYR A 77 -3.36 -17.87 -19.81
C TYR A 77 -3.60 -18.50 -21.19
N SER A 78 -4.79 -19.09 -21.41
CA SER A 78 -5.14 -19.73 -22.68
C SER A 78 -5.18 -18.75 -23.83
N THR A 79 -5.72 -17.54 -23.61
CA THR A 79 -5.86 -16.50 -24.65
C THR A 79 -4.55 -15.79 -24.99
N HIS A 80 -3.52 -15.92 -24.14
CA HIS A 80 -2.21 -15.30 -24.34
C HIS A 80 -1.12 -16.36 -24.63
N GLY A 81 -1.44 -17.28 -25.55
CA GLY A 81 -0.49 -18.25 -26.07
C GLY A 81 0.09 -19.17 -24.99
N LYS A 82 -0.70 -19.55 -23.99
CA LYS A 82 -0.26 -20.38 -22.85
C LYS A 82 0.96 -19.78 -22.12
N GLY A 83 0.97 -18.46 -21.96
CA GLY A 83 2.03 -17.75 -21.25
C GLY A 83 3.18 -17.24 -22.13
N THR A 84 3.15 -17.47 -23.45
CA THR A 84 4.17 -16.96 -24.37
C THR A 84 3.99 -15.48 -24.70
N GLN A 85 2.79 -14.93 -24.53
CA GLN A 85 2.48 -13.53 -24.77
C GLN A 85 2.13 -12.83 -23.46
N GLN A 86 2.78 -11.69 -23.21
CA GLN A 86 2.46 -10.88 -22.02
C GLN A 86 1.15 -10.11 -22.23
N PRO A 87 0.16 -10.24 -21.32
CA PRO A 87 -1.06 -9.43 -21.37
C PRO A 87 -0.74 -7.94 -21.19
N SER A 88 -1.47 -7.07 -21.89
CA SER A 88 -1.33 -5.61 -21.68
C SER A 88 -1.90 -5.19 -20.31
N ILE A 89 -1.49 -4.01 -19.80
CA ILE A 89 -2.03 -3.43 -18.55
C ILE A 89 -3.56 -3.37 -18.61
N ARG A 90 -4.12 -2.97 -19.75
CA ARG A 90 -5.58 -2.92 -19.97
C ARG A 90 -6.26 -4.28 -19.78
N VAL A 91 -5.64 -5.34 -20.28
CA VAL A 91 -6.17 -6.71 -20.11
C VAL A 91 -6.12 -7.15 -18.67
N LEU A 92 -4.98 -6.90 -17.99
CA LEU A 92 -4.81 -7.22 -16.57
C LEU A 92 -5.81 -6.45 -15.69
N THR A 93 -6.02 -5.16 -15.96
CA THR A 93 -7.02 -4.33 -15.28
C THR A 93 -8.44 -4.88 -15.45
N LYS A 94 -8.77 -5.32 -16.67
CA LYS A 94 -10.08 -5.95 -16.93
C LYS A 94 -10.24 -7.25 -16.13
N CYS A 95 -9.21 -8.10 -16.09
CA CYS A 95 -9.23 -9.32 -15.29
C CYS A 95 -9.37 -9.04 -13.79
N LEU A 96 -8.64 -8.04 -13.26
CA LEU A 96 -8.77 -7.63 -11.86
C LEU A 96 -10.22 -7.21 -11.56
N HIS A 97 -10.81 -6.39 -12.40
CA HIS A 97 -12.20 -5.96 -12.23
C HIS A 97 -13.19 -7.15 -12.24
N GLU A 98 -13.04 -8.10 -13.18
CA GLU A 98 -13.86 -9.30 -13.22
C GLU A 98 -13.69 -10.14 -11.94
N MET A 99 -12.46 -10.29 -11.43
CA MET A 99 -12.19 -11.01 -10.18
C MET A 99 -12.83 -10.34 -8.98
N LEU A 100 -12.74 -9.01 -8.87
CA LEU A 100 -13.33 -8.27 -7.76
C LEU A 100 -14.86 -8.41 -7.74
N ILE A 101 -15.52 -8.42 -8.90
CA ILE A 101 -16.96 -8.64 -8.98
C ILE A 101 -17.35 -10.05 -8.51
N VAL A 102 -16.64 -11.09 -8.96
CA VAL A 102 -16.98 -12.47 -8.56
C VAL A 102 -16.59 -12.78 -7.12
N ALA A 103 -15.64 -12.06 -6.56
CA ALA A 103 -15.21 -12.17 -5.17
C ALA A 103 -16.07 -11.37 -4.18
N ALA A 104 -16.94 -10.48 -4.66
CA ALA A 104 -17.70 -9.51 -3.85
C ALA A 104 -18.77 -10.15 -2.92
N GLN A 105 -18.87 -11.47 -2.86
CA GLN A 105 -19.72 -12.21 -1.91
C GLN A 105 -19.20 -12.06 -0.46
N GLN A 106 -17.90 -11.81 -0.30
CA GLN A 106 -17.23 -11.55 0.97
C GLN A 106 -16.49 -10.22 0.91
N PRO A 107 -16.14 -9.60 2.05
CA PRO A 107 -15.28 -8.45 2.07
C PRO A 107 -13.95 -8.72 1.34
N ILE A 108 -13.55 -7.77 0.50
CA ILE A 108 -12.29 -7.80 -0.24
C ILE A 108 -11.44 -6.63 0.27
N TYR A 109 -10.26 -6.92 0.76
CA TYR A 109 -9.29 -5.91 1.16
C TYR A 109 -8.14 -5.87 0.17
N ILE A 110 -7.85 -4.68 -0.35
CA ILE A 110 -6.66 -4.41 -1.15
C ILE A 110 -5.79 -3.44 -0.34
N ILE A 111 -4.58 -3.86 0.01
CA ILE A 111 -3.61 -3.03 0.72
C ILE A 111 -2.50 -2.66 -0.24
N ILE A 112 -2.26 -1.36 -0.37
CA ILE A 112 -1.22 -0.80 -1.24
C ILE A 112 -0.33 0.06 -0.36
N ASP A 113 0.88 -0.43 -0.11
CA ASP A 113 1.83 0.26 0.74
C ASP A 113 2.83 1.05 -0.08
N ALA A 114 3.21 2.23 0.43
CA ALA A 114 4.21 3.12 -0.15
C ALA A 114 3.98 3.43 -1.64
N ILE A 115 2.75 3.85 -2.01
CA ILE A 115 2.40 4.12 -3.42
C ILE A 115 3.31 5.18 -4.06
N ASP A 116 3.91 6.07 -3.26
CA ASP A 116 4.92 7.03 -3.66
C ASP A 116 6.21 6.37 -4.20
N GLY A 117 6.46 5.10 -3.88
CA GLY A 117 7.52 4.28 -4.49
C GLY A 117 7.27 3.95 -5.98
N CYS A 118 6.06 4.15 -6.50
CA CYS A 118 5.80 4.05 -7.93
C CYS A 118 6.40 5.27 -8.67
N PRO A 119 7.24 5.09 -9.71
CA PRO A 119 7.94 6.21 -10.34
C PRO A 119 7.01 7.22 -11.02
N ASN A 120 7.31 8.51 -10.81
CA ASN A 120 6.63 9.64 -11.47
C ASN A 120 7.52 10.35 -12.51
N THR A 121 8.63 9.76 -12.93
CA THR A 121 9.69 10.44 -13.68
C THR A 121 9.95 9.89 -15.08
N SER A 122 9.32 8.78 -15.47
CA SER A 122 9.63 8.10 -16.75
C SER A 122 8.38 7.78 -17.56
N GLY A 123 8.36 8.19 -18.83
CA GLY A 123 7.26 7.93 -19.76
C GLY A 123 6.14 8.97 -19.72
N LEU A 124 5.26 8.94 -20.72
CA LEU A 124 4.04 9.71 -20.80
C LEU A 124 2.91 8.77 -21.28
N PRO A 125 1.93 8.43 -20.42
CA PRO A 125 1.85 8.75 -18.99
C PRO A 125 2.93 8.06 -18.15
N THR A 126 3.24 8.62 -16.98
CA THR A 126 4.18 8.00 -16.03
C THR A 126 3.58 6.76 -15.39
N PRO A 127 4.38 5.81 -14.86
CA PRO A 127 3.86 4.65 -14.15
C PRO A 127 2.90 5.02 -13.01
N ARG A 128 3.23 6.07 -12.23
CA ARG A 128 2.38 6.56 -11.14
C ARG A 128 1.05 7.12 -11.67
N THR A 129 1.06 7.90 -12.76
CA THR A 129 -0.18 8.38 -13.39
C THR A 129 -1.08 7.21 -13.79
N VAL A 130 -0.53 6.19 -14.46
CA VAL A 130 -1.29 4.99 -14.84
C VAL A 130 -1.87 4.27 -13.62
N LEU A 131 -1.12 4.19 -12.53
CA LEU A 131 -1.56 3.58 -11.28
C LEU A 131 -2.69 4.38 -10.63
N LEU A 132 -2.55 5.71 -10.54
CA LEU A 132 -3.56 6.60 -9.96
C LEU A 132 -4.86 6.55 -10.76
N ASP A 133 -4.80 6.59 -12.09
CA ASP A 133 -5.97 6.44 -12.97
C ASP A 133 -6.67 5.09 -12.77
N LEU A 134 -5.89 4.02 -12.57
CA LEU A 134 -6.42 2.69 -12.30
C LEU A 134 -7.18 2.67 -10.97
N LEU A 135 -6.59 3.22 -9.91
CA LEU A 135 -7.20 3.26 -8.58
C LEU A 135 -8.45 4.15 -8.57
N GLU A 136 -8.39 5.31 -9.19
CA GLU A 136 -9.55 6.19 -9.36
C GLU A 136 -10.70 5.46 -10.05
N ASN A 137 -10.41 4.75 -11.14
CA ASN A 137 -11.40 3.97 -11.86
C ASN A 137 -11.97 2.82 -11.01
N LEU A 138 -11.15 2.15 -10.19
CA LEU A 138 -11.64 1.09 -9.29
C LEU A 138 -12.61 1.64 -8.25
N VAL A 139 -12.27 2.77 -7.62
CA VAL A 139 -13.11 3.42 -6.59
C VAL A 139 -14.43 3.90 -7.21
N LYS A 140 -14.39 4.56 -8.37
CA LYS A 140 -15.58 5.05 -9.08
C LYS A 140 -16.55 3.95 -9.48
N ARG A 141 -16.10 2.72 -9.68
CA ARG A 141 -16.94 1.56 -10.01
C ARG A 141 -17.79 1.05 -8.86
N ARG A 142 -17.52 1.47 -7.63
CA ARG A 142 -18.29 1.13 -6.43
C ARG A 142 -18.57 -0.36 -6.28
N ILE A 143 -17.54 -1.20 -6.46
CA ILE A 143 -17.66 -2.65 -6.30
C ILE A 143 -18.08 -2.98 -4.87
N PRO A 144 -19.16 -3.80 -4.66
CA PRO A 144 -19.62 -4.15 -3.33
C PRO A 144 -18.53 -4.79 -2.46
N ASN A 145 -18.49 -4.46 -1.18
CA ASN A 145 -17.59 -5.03 -0.19
C ASN A 145 -16.08 -4.87 -0.51
N LEU A 146 -15.71 -3.96 -1.42
CA LEU A 146 -14.33 -3.65 -1.71
C LEU A 146 -13.83 -2.56 -0.76
N HIS A 147 -12.74 -2.85 -0.06
CA HIS A 147 -12.02 -1.94 0.82
C HIS A 147 -10.60 -1.77 0.31
N ILE A 148 -10.19 -0.54 0.08
CA ILE A 148 -8.84 -0.21 -0.38
C ILE A 148 -8.17 0.63 0.71
N CYS A 149 -7.01 0.17 1.18
CA CYS A 149 -6.16 0.91 2.09
C CYS A 149 -4.85 1.25 1.36
N ILE A 150 -4.50 2.53 1.36
CA ILE A 150 -3.31 3.03 0.66
C ILE A 150 -2.47 3.79 1.68
N THR A 151 -1.17 3.48 1.72
CA THR A 151 -0.20 4.30 2.44
C THR A 151 0.66 5.08 1.45
N SER A 152 1.06 6.28 1.81
CA SER A 152 1.90 7.15 0.98
C SER A 152 2.59 8.21 1.81
N ARG A 153 3.73 8.69 1.34
CA ARG A 153 4.22 10.01 1.72
C ARG A 153 3.26 11.09 1.17
N PRO A 154 3.27 12.31 1.74
CA PRO A 154 2.35 13.39 1.36
C PRO A 154 2.71 14.02 0.00
N GLU A 155 2.68 13.25 -1.07
CA GLU A 155 2.94 13.69 -2.44
C GLU A 155 1.71 14.40 -3.03
N ILE A 156 1.92 15.54 -3.70
CA ILE A 156 0.85 16.41 -4.19
C ILE A 156 -0.01 15.71 -5.24
N ASP A 157 0.59 14.99 -6.19
CA ASP A 157 -0.11 14.29 -7.26
C ASP A 157 -1.00 13.16 -6.71
N ILE A 158 -0.55 12.46 -5.69
CA ILE A 158 -1.31 11.41 -5.00
C ILE A 158 -2.50 12.02 -4.27
N LYS A 159 -2.27 13.09 -3.51
CA LYS A 159 -3.31 13.81 -2.77
C LYS A 159 -4.42 14.31 -3.68
N ILE A 160 -4.07 15.02 -4.76
CA ILE A 160 -5.06 15.60 -5.70
C ILE A 160 -6.00 14.52 -6.25
N VAL A 161 -5.49 13.32 -6.55
CA VAL A 161 -6.29 12.25 -7.18
C VAL A 161 -7.06 11.45 -6.14
N LEU A 162 -6.45 11.08 -5.03
CA LEU A 162 -7.01 10.08 -4.12
C LEU A 162 -7.79 10.69 -2.94
N GLU A 163 -7.40 11.85 -2.40
CA GLU A 163 -8.11 12.47 -1.27
C GLU A 163 -9.59 12.74 -1.55
N PRO A 164 -10.00 13.24 -2.73
CA PRO A 164 -11.42 13.46 -3.05
C PRO A 164 -12.25 12.16 -3.10
N LEU A 165 -11.59 11.01 -3.24
CA LEU A 165 -12.22 9.70 -3.34
C LEU A 165 -12.26 8.97 -2.00
N ALA A 166 -11.46 9.42 -1.04
CA ALA A 166 -11.29 8.76 0.24
C ALA A 166 -12.53 8.96 1.13
N TYR A 167 -12.95 7.89 1.79
CA TYR A 167 -13.93 7.96 2.88
C TYR A 167 -13.29 8.50 4.17
N GLY A 168 -12.01 8.22 4.36
CA GLY A 168 -11.21 8.69 5.48
C GLY A 168 -9.75 8.85 5.06
N ALA A 169 -9.15 9.94 5.48
CA ALA A 169 -7.70 10.17 5.38
C ALA A 169 -7.15 10.32 6.80
N VAL A 170 -6.11 9.57 7.12
CA VAL A 170 -5.40 9.65 8.39
C VAL A 170 -4.01 10.18 8.10
N SER A 171 -3.69 11.36 8.64
CA SER A 171 -2.33 11.89 8.62
C SER A 171 -1.63 11.50 9.91
N LEU A 172 -0.59 10.71 9.81
CA LEU A 172 0.21 10.33 10.99
C LEU A 172 1.22 11.42 11.38
N HIS A 173 1.37 12.47 10.55
CA HIS A 173 2.25 13.60 10.86
C HIS A 173 1.71 14.52 11.98
N ASP A 174 0.40 14.57 12.17
CA ASP A 174 -0.23 15.53 13.07
C ASP A 174 -0.52 14.94 14.47
N GLU A 175 -0.18 13.66 14.71
CA GLU A 175 -0.46 13.02 15.98
C GLU A 175 0.68 13.28 17.00
N SER A 176 0.35 13.97 18.07
CA SER A 176 1.25 14.24 19.20
C SER A 176 1.86 12.97 19.84
N GLY A 177 1.22 11.80 19.63
CA GLY A 177 1.71 10.49 20.02
C GLY A 177 2.99 10.09 19.27
N GLN A 178 3.05 10.32 17.97
CA GLN A 178 4.18 9.93 17.14
C GLN A 178 5.48 10.67 17.53
N LYS A 179 5.40 11.97 17.82
CA LYS A 179 6.57 12.75 18.28
C LYS A 179 7.14 12.17 19.58
N LYS A 180 6.27 11.72 20.47
CA LYS A 180 6.70 11.08 21.72
C LYS A 180 7.34 9.72 21.46
N ASP A 181 6.74 8.88 20.61
CA ASP A 181 7.27 7.55 20.27
C ASP A 181 8.64 7.65 19.59
N ILE A 182 8.82 8.61 18.68
CA ILE A 182 10.12 8.89 18.04
C ILE A 182 11.14 9.35 19.10
N ALA A 183 10.77 10.27 19.98
CA ALA A 183 11.65 10.75 21.03
C ALA A 183 12.08 9.61 21.97
N ASP A 184 11.15 8.74 22.37
CA ASP A 184 11.41 7.59 23.23
C ASP A 184 12.29 6.54 22.51
N TYR A 185 12.08 6.31 21.22
CA TYR A 185 12.93 5.45 20.40
C TYR A 185 14.35 6.00 20.29
N VAL A 186 14.50 7.27 19.89
CA VAL A 186 15.82 7.93 19.77
C VAL A 186 16.56 7.89 21.09
N LYS A 187 15.89 8.20 22.20
CA LYS A 187 16.45 8.14 23.54
C LYS A 187 16.92 6.74 23.90
N THR A 188 16.12 5.73 23.56
CA THR A 188 16.48 4.32 23.81
C THR A 188 17.70 3.91 23.00
N VAL A 189 17.75 4.24 21.71
CA VAL A 189 18.89 3.91 20.84
C VAL A 189 20.16 4.61 21.29
N VAL A 190 20.13 5.92 21.53
CA VAL A 190 21.29 6.71 21.95
C VAL A 190 21.88 6.19 23.28
N ASN A 191 21.02 5.78 24.21
CA ASN A 191 21.48 5.28 25.51
C ASN A 191 21.95 3.82 25.50
N SER A 192 21.42 3.00 24.56
CA SER A 192 21.76 1.57 24.46
C SER A 192 22.91 1.26 23.51
N ASP A 193 23.22 2.13 22.54
CA ASP A 193 24.27 1.88 21.54
C ASP A 193 25.67 1.88 22.19
N ARG A 194 26.40 0.79 21.91
CA ARG A 194 27.78 0.60 22.43
C ARG A 194 28.73 1.71 21.95
N LYS A 195 28.55 2.27 20.77
CA LYS A 195 29.39 3.33 20.20
C LYS A 195 29.18 4.66 20.93
N MET A 196 27.95 4.92 21.38
CA MET A 196 27.55 6.15 22.04
C MET A 196 27.78 6.09 23.57
N ARG A 197 28.16 4.94 24.13
CA ARG A 197 28.45 4.81 25.57
C ARG A 197 29.58 5.74 26.07
N LYS A 198 30.52 6.10 25.20
CA LYS A 198 31.67 6.97 25.51
C LYS A 198 31.37 8.46 25.35
N TRP A 199 30.16 8.80 24.84
CA TRP A 199 29.77 10.20 24.68
C TRP A 199 29.41 10.80 26.02
N ARG A 200 29.67 12.10 26.15
CA ARG A 200 29.23 12.87 27.33
C ARG A 200 27.71 12.93 27.35
N ASP A 201 27.10 13.02 28.49
CA ASP A 201 25.65 13.04 28.62
C ASP A 201 25.04 14.28 27.95
N GLU A 202 25.73 15.42 27.96
CA GLU A 202 25.37 16.65 27.24
C GLU A 202 25.29 16.40 25.70
N ASP A 203 26.26 15.67 25.13
CA ASP A 203 26.28 15.35 23.68
C ASP A 203 25.14 14.39 23.33
N LYS A 204 24.81 13.45 24.19
CA LYS A 204 23.67 12.53 24.02
C LYS A 204 22.34 13.29 24.07
N GLU A 205 22.16 14.18 25.06
CA GLU A 205 20.95 14.99 25.16
C GLU A 205 20.74 15.88 23.94
N LEU A 206 21.82 16.53 23.46
CA LEU A 206 21.77 17.34 22.24
C LEU A 206 21.33 16.52 21.02
N VAL A 207 21.89 15.31 20.86
CA VAL A 207 21.52 14.42 19.74
C VAL A 207 20.07 13.97 19.87
N ILE A 208 19.61 13.60 21.08
CA ILE A 208 18.22 13.21 21.32
C ILE A 208 17.28 14.37 20.97
N GLN A 209 17.59 15.58 21.44
CA GLN A 209 16.80 16.77 21.15
C GLN A 209 16.74 17.05 19.65
N VAL A 210 17.89 17.17 18.97
CA VAL A 210 17.96 17.51 17.55
C VAL A 210 17.28 16.47 16.67
N LEU A 211 17.47 15.17 16.95
CA LEU A 211 16.82 14.12 16.17
C LEU A 211 15.32 14.06 16.43
N SER A 212 14.87 14.28 17.66
CA SER A 212 13.44 14.31 18.00
C SER A 212 12.72 15.51 17.39
N GLU A 213 13.38 16.68 17.34
CA GLU A 213 12.81 17.90 16.73
C GLU A 213 12.82 17.85 15.20
N LYS A 214 13.86 17.24 14.59
CA LYS A 214 13.98 17.15 13.12
C LYS A 214 13.31 15.92 12.52
N ALA A 215 12.78 15.03 13.31
CA ALA A 215 12.02 13.86 12.87
C ALA A 215 10.63 14.21 12.31
N ASP A 216 10.31 15.50 12.17
CA ASP A 216 9.12 15.96 11.45
C ASP A 216 9.19 15.46 9.99
N GLY A 217 8.67 14.26 9.76
CA GLY A 217 8.42 13.75 8.41
C GLY A 217 9.53 12.90 7.79
N MET A 218 10.46 12.36 8.56
CA MET A 218 11.32 11.27 8.05
C MET A 218 10.69 9.89 8.22
#